data_983c1f5e265b5b041ccdca7e034d595e
#
_entry.id   983c1f5e265b5b041ccdca7e034d595e
#
_cell.length_a   1.000
_cell.length_b   1.000
_cell.length_c   1.000
_cell.angle_alpha   90.00
_cell.angle_beta   90.00
_cell.angle_gamma   90.00
#
_symmetry.space_group_name_H-M   'P 1'
#
loop_
_entity.id
_entity.type
_entity.pdbx_description
1 polymer ?
#
loop_
_entity_poly.entity_id
_entity_poly.type
_entity_poly.pdbx_seq_one_letter_code
_entity_poly.pdbx_strand_id
1 'polypeptide(L)'
;REAEIIRDLKSGIEVNKITQENDLNDILELRRREELQVEKMMHEQQGKRRLITNLTSKEKQLQQDLSEKRRIANEIEREIARIIEEERKRMEASDMAPADRIIGDDFEKNRGRLPWPVERGVVTNHFGVHDHPVFKGTKVDNIGVEITSNGNVSARAVFKGRVMSVFGISGANMAVILRHGKFLTVYQNLVNVNVKPGDEVATGQKIGDVFSDPAEEGKSVIKFMIYNEKVKLNPEEWIVGRE
;
A
#
# COMPACT_ATOMS: atom_id res chain seq x y z
N ARG A 1 89.59 37.38 -12.34
CA ARG A 1 88.30 37.97 -12.75
C ARG A 1 87.48 37.06 -13.67
N GLU A 2 88.03 36.57 -14.81
CA GLU A 2 87.29 35.69 -15.73
C GLU A 2 86.93 34.32 -15.10
N ALA A 3 87.82 33.73 -14.35
CA ALA A 3 87.64 32.46 -13.70
C ALA A 3 86.57 32.51 -12.62
N GLU A 4 86.40 33.65 -11.93
CA GLU A 4 85.32 33.89 -10.97
C GLU A 4 83.94 34.03 -11.62
N ILE A 5 83.86 34.79 -12.66
CA ILE A 5 82.66 34.99 -13.49
C ILE A 5 82.17 33.63 -14.05
N ILE A 6 83.08 32.79 -14.53
CA ILE A 6 82.75 31.45 -15.02
C ILE A 6 82.25 30.55 -13.91
N ARG A 7 82.79 30.65 -12.69
CA ARG A 7 82.36 29.88 -11.56
C ARG A 7 80.92 30.28 -11.07
N ASP A 8 80.69 31.63 -11.03
CA ASP A 8 79.38 32.17 -10.64
C ASP A 8 78.28 31.80 -11.67
N LEU A 9 78.62 31.86 -12.96
CA LEU A 9 77.72 31.43 -14.03
C LEU A 9 77.42 29.93 -13.97
N LYS A 10 78.42 29.10 -13.71
CA LYS A 10 78.22 27.67 -13.54
C LYS A 10 77.31 27.36 -12.31
N SER A 11 77.55 28.01 -11.20
CA SER A 11 76.73 27.90 -9.98
C SER A 11 75.27 28.35 -10.26
N GLY A 12 75.07 29.46 -10.95
CA GLY A 12 73.73 29.92 -11.32
C GLY A 12 72.99 28.96 -12.27
N ILE A 13 73.72 28.37 -13.23
CA ILE A 13 73.14 27.34 -14.12
C ILE A 13 72.70 26.09 -13.34
N GLU A 14 73.52 25.63 -12.41
CA GLU A 14 73.20 24.44 -11.60
C GLU A 14 72.00 24.70 -10.68
N VAL A 15 71.91 25.86 -10.05
CA VAL A 15 70.74 26.27 -9.27
C VAL A 15 69.46 26.31 -10.11
N ASN A 16 69.54 26.93 -11.30
CA ASN A 16 68.40 26.98 -12.21
C ASN A 16 67.98 25.59 -12.68
N LYS A 17 68.93 24.70 -12.94
CA LYS A 17 68.65 23.31 -13.33
C LYS A 17 67.90 22.58 -12.24
N ILE A 18 68.36 22.67 -10.99
CA ILE A 18 67.71 22.02 -9.83
C ILE A 18 66.29 22.59 -9.65
N THR A 19 66.13 23.94 -9.80
CA THR A 19 64.79 24.54 -9.71
C THR A 19 63.85 24.02 -10.78
N GLN A 20 64.32 23.95 -12.06
CA GLN A 20 63.52 23.40 -13.16
C GLN A 20 63.17 21.92 -12.98
N GLU A 21 64.06 21.10 -12.42
CA GLU A 21 63.78 19.69 -12.11
C GLU A 21 62.75 19.58 -10.98
N ASN A 22 62.78 20.43 -9.97
CA ASN A 22 61.76 20.47 -8.92
C ASN A 22 60.40 20.92 -9.47
N ASP A 23 60.35 22.01 -10.26
CA ASP A 23 59.14 22.48 -10.90
C ASP A 23 58.50 21.42 -11.81
N LEU A 24 59.31 20.66 -12.55
CA LEU A 24 58.87 19.56 -13.39
C LEU A 24 58.25 18.44 -12.55
N ASN A 25 58.89 18.08 -11.45
CA ASN A 25 58.37 17.07 -10.51
C ASN A 25 57.04 17.50 -9.89
N ASP A 26 56.92 18.75 -9.50
CA ASP A 26 55.67 19.32 -8.93
C ASP A 26 54.52 19.29 -9.96
N ILE A 27 54.85 19.66 -11.23
CA ILE A 27 53.88 19.59 -12.34
C ILE A 27 53.42 18.14 -12.57
N LEU A 28 54.33 17.17 -12.56
CA LEU A 28 54.02 15.75 -12.73
C LEU A 28 53.14 15.23 -11.59
N GLU A 29 53.44 15.63 -10.35
CA GLU A 29 52.63 15.26 -9.19
C GLU A 29 51.21 15.86 -9.25
N LEU A 30 51.11 17.15 -9.61
CA LEU A 30 49.81 17.81 -9.80
C LEU A 30 48.98 17.10 -10.87
N ARG A 31 49.56 16.79 -12.01
CA ARG A 31 48.91 16.05 -13.09
C ARG A 31 48.36 14.69 -12.61
N ARG A 32 49.18 13.95 -11.88
CA ARG A 32 48.77 12.65 -11.34
C ARG A 32 47.60 12.78 -10.37
N ARG A 33 47.59 13.83 -9.54
CA ARG A 33 46.46 14.13 -8.63
C ARG A 33 45.19 14.49 -9.40
N GLU A 34 45.31 15.29 -10.45
CA GLU A 34 44.18 15.65 -11.32
C GLU A 34 43.60 14.42 -12.02
N GLU A 35 44.46 13.56 -12.60
CA GLU A 35 44.02 12.30 -13.24
C GLU A 35 43.24 11.40 -12.28
N LEU A 36 43.71 11.19 -11.05
CA LEU A 36 43.02 10.43 -10.00
C LEU A 36 41.70 11.07 -9.64
N GLN A 37 41.67 12.39 -9.56
CA GLN A 37 40.42 13.10 -9.24
C GLN A 37 39.36 12.97 -10.34
N VAL A 38 39.78 13.08 -11.59
CA VAL A 38 38.94 12.88 -12.78
C VAL A 38 38.37 11.44 -12.80
N GLU A 39 39.21 10.43 -12.56
CA GLU A 39 38.81 9.04 -12.51
C GLU A 39 37.77 8.81 -11.42
N LYS A 40 38.00 9.35 -10.21
CA LYS A 40 37.07 9.29 -9.11
C LYS A 40 35.71 9.94 -9.42
N MET A 41 35.76 11.15 -10.05
CA MET A 41 34.54 11.84 -10.45
C MET A 41 33.77 11.07 -11.53
N MET A 42 34.45 10.44 -12.49
CA MET A 42 33.83 9.59 -13.52
C MET A 42 33.13 8.39 -12.89
N HIS A 43 33.78 7.71 -11.93
CA HIS A 43 33.21 6.58 -11.21
C HIS A 43 31.96 6.99 -10.41
N GLU A 44 32.04 8.11 -9.67
CA GLU A 44 30.89 8.63 -8.93
C GLU A 44 29.73 9.02 -9.85
N GLN A 45 30.04 9.67 -10.99
CA GLN A 45 29.02 10.04 -11.97
C GLN A 45 28.34 8.80 -12.58
N GLN A 46 29.10 7.74 -12.88
CA GLN A 46 28.56 6.49 -13.38
C GLN A 46 27.66 5.81 -12.33
N GLY A 47 28.08 5.81 -11.06
CA GLY A 47 27.26 5.32 -9.94
C GLY A 47 25.95 6.07 -9.82
N LYS A 48 25.99 7.41 -9.86
CA LYS A 48 24.78 8.26 -9.83
C LYS A 48 23.84 7.98 -11.01
N ARG A 49 24.37 7.83 -12.22
CA ARG A 49 23.56 7.48 -13.42
C ARG A 49 22.86 6.14 -13.27
N ARG A 50 23.55 5.09 -12.77
CA ARG A 50 22.96 3.78 -12.49
C ARG A 50 21.84 3.88 -11.46
N LEU A 51 22.06 4.64 -10.38
CA LEU A 51 21.05 4.86 -9.34
C LEU A 51 19.80 5.55 -9.88
N ILE A 52 19.97 6.60 -10.67
CA ILE A 52 18.87 7.33 -11.31
C ILE A 52 18.07 6.39 -12.22
N THR A 53 18.73 5.60 -13.07
CA THR A 53 18.05 4.64 -13.95
C THR A 53 17.25 3.61 -13.15
N ASN A 54 17.83 3.07 -12.08
CA ASN A 54 17.13 2.12 -11.22
C ASN A 54 15.92 2.73 -10.49
N LEU A 55 16.07 3.97 -10.00
CA LEU A 55 14.97 4.69 -9.33
C LEU A 55 13.84 4.99 -10.31
N THR A 56 14.16 5.48 -11.52
CA THR A 56 13.15 5.75 -12.55
C THR A 56 12.42 4.48 -12.99
N SER A 57 13.13 3.35 -13.09
CA SER A 57 12.49 2.06 -13.38
C SER A 57 11.54 1.61 -12.27
N LYS A 58 11.98 1.72 -11.02
CA LYS A 58 11.12 1.41 -9.86
C LYS A 58 9.90 2.32 -9.74
N GLU A 59 10.09 3.62 -9.99
CA GLU A 59 8.99 4.57 -10.00
C GLU A 59 7.94 4.20 -11.05
N LYS A 60 8.38 3.90 -12.28
CA LYS A 60 7.47 3.45 -13.35
C LYS A 60 6.71 2.18 -12.98
N GLN A 61 7.40 1.20 -12.38
CA GLN A 61 6.76 -0.03 -11.92
C GLN A 61 5.72 0.25 -10.84
N LEU A 62 6.05 1.06 -9.83
CA LEU A 62 5.11 1.44 -8.77
C LEU A 62 3.89 2.21 -9.30
N GLN A 63 4.07 3.06 -10.31
CA GLN A 63 2.95 3.74 -10.97
C GLN A 63 2.02 2.77 -11.69
N GLN A 64 2.58 1.75 -12.37
CA GLN A 64 1.80 0.70 -13.02
C GLN A 64 1.02 -0.13 -12.00
N ASP A 65 1.67 -0.56 -10.93
CA ASP A 65 1.05 -1.34 -9.86
C ASP A 65 -0.07 -0.54 -9.17
N LEU A 66 0.14 0.75 -8.93
CA LEU A 66 -0.88 1.64 -8.38
C LEU A 66 -2.08 1.80 -9.31
N SER A 67 -1.83 1.96 -10.62
CA SER A 67 -2.89 2.06 -11.63
C SER A 67 -3.72 0.78 -11.67
N GLU A 68 -3.08 -0.39 -11.64
CA GLU A 68 -3.76 -1.67 -11.63
C GLU A 68 -4.58 -1.88 -10.35
N LYS A 69 -4.00 -1.57 -9.18
CA LYS A 69 -4.74 -1.64 -7.90
C LYS A 69 -5.96 -0.71 -7.89
N ARG A 70 -5.85 0.49 -8.48
CA ARG A 70 -6.99 1.41 -8.63
C ARG A 70 -8.06 0.85 -9.57
N ARG A 71 -7.66 0.24 -10.69
CA ARG A 71 -8.60 -0.40 -11.62
C ARG A 71 -9.41 -1.49 -10.92
N ILE A 72 -8.72 -2.39 -10.21
CA ILE A 72 -9.34 -3.48 -9.43
C ILE A 72 -10.29 -2.89 -8.37
N ALA A 73 -9.86 -1.90 -7.62
CA ALA A 73 -10.70 -1.26 -6.60
C ALA A 73 -11.99 -0.67 -7.20
N ASN A 74 -11.89 0.04 -8.33
CA ASN A 74 -13.05 0.60 -9.03
C ASN A 74 -14.00 -0.50 -9.57
N GLU A 75 -13.47 -1.62 -10.04
CA GLU A 75 -14.26 -2.75 -10.51
C GLU A 75 -15.04 -3.39 -9.35
N ILE A 76 -14.39 -3.57 -8.20
CA ILE A 76 -15.04 -4.04 -6.97
C ILE A 76 -16.15 -3.09 -6.53
N GLU A 77 -15.91 -1.79 -6.52
CA GLU A 77 -16.94 -0.80 -6.17
C GLU A 77 -18.15 -0.84 -7.10
N ARG A 78 -17.91 -0.99 -8.39
CA ARG A 78 -19.00 -1.11 -9.38
C ARG A 78 -19.83 -2.37 -9.16
N GLU A 79 -19.18 -3.50 -8.87
CA GLU A 79 -19.86 -4.76 -8.62
C GLU A 79 -20.67 -4.69 -7.32
N ILE A 80 -20.13 -4.13 -6.25
CA ILE A 80 -20.86 -3.87 -5.01
C ILE A 80 -22.08 -2.97 -5.28
N ALA A 81 -21.89 -1.87 -6.00
CA ALA A 81 -22.98 -0.95 -6.33
C ALA A 81 -24.08 -1.64 -7.17
N ARG A 82 -23.71 -2.53 -8.11
CA ARG A 82 -24.64 -3.33 -8.90
C ARG A 82 -25.47 -4.26 -8.00
N ILE A 83 -24.81 -4.99 -7.11
CA ILE A 83 -25.47 -5.92 -6.19
C ILE A 83 -26.43 -5.16 -5.26
N ILE A 84 -26.00 -4.02 -4.72
CA ILE A 84 -26.85 -3.16 -3.88
C ILE A 84 -28.08 -2.69 -4.64
N GLU A 85 -27.93 -2.26 -5.90
CA GLU A 85 -29.03 -1.78 -6.73
C GLU A 85 -30.00 -2.89 -7.11
N GLU A 86 -29.51 -4.07 -7.44
CA GLU A 86 -30.35 -5.25 -7.74
C GLU A 86 -31.18 -5.64 -6.52
N GLU A 87 -30.58 -5.62 -5.35
CA GLU A 87 -31.26 -5.97 -4.12
C GLU A 87 -32.30 -4.91 -3.72
N ARG A 88 -31.96 -3.63 -3.91
CA ARG A 88 -32.93 -2.53 -3.69
C ARG A 88 -34.18 -2.75 -4.55
N LYS A 89 -34.01 -3.06 -5.85
CA LYS A 89 -35.15 -3.34 -6.74
C LYS A 89 -35.97 -4.55 -6.29
N ARG A 90 -35.32 -5.59 -5.75
CA ARG A 90 -36.06 -6.73 -5.17
C ARG A 90 -36.85 -6.34 -3.95
N MET A 91 -36.30 -5.46 -3.09
CA MET A 91 -36.98 -4.98 -1.89
C MET A 91 -38.16 -4.06 -2.19
N GLU A 92 -38.02 -3.20 -3.22
CA GLU A 92 -39.12 -2.36 -3.66
C GLU A 92 -40.27 -3.16 -4.28
N ALA A 93 -39.94 -4.31 -4.88
CA ALA A 93 -40.93 -5.24 -5.46
C ALA A 93 -41.58 -6.15 -4.42
N SER A 94 -41.05 -6.26 -3.21
CA SER A 94 -41.60 -7.02 -2.11
C SER A 94 -41.46 -6.25 -0.79
N ASP A 95 -42.53 -6.18 0.01
CA ASP A 95 -42.44 -5.63 1.35
C ASP A 95 -41.35 -6.34 2.14
N MET A 96 -40.46 -5.57 2.79
CA MET A 96 -39.39 -6.12 3.65
C MET A 96 -40.04 -7.02 4.70
N ALA A 97 -39.60 -8.29 4.75
CA ALA A 97 -40.11 -9.24 5.73
C ALA A 97 -39.93 -8.67 7.16
N PRO A 98 -40.92 -8.85 8.05
CA PRO A 98 -40.83 -8.38 9.43
C PRO A 98 -39.52 -8.80 10.13
N ALA A 99 -39.02 -9.99 9.85
CA ALA A 99 -37.77 -10.50 10.39
C ALA A 99 -36.56 -9.67 9.95
N ASP A 100 -36.51 -9.20 8.71
CA ASP A 100 -35.41 -8.38 8.18
C ASP A 100 -35.40 -6.98 8.82
N ARG A 101 -36.60 -6.41 9.14
CA ARG A 101 -36.70 -5.15 9.87
C ARG A 101 -36.14 -5.27 11.29
N ILE A 102 -36.48 -6.32 11.99
CA ILE A 102 -35.99 -6.61 13.37
C ILE A 102 -34.46 -6.76 13.34
N ILE A 103 -33.91 -7.50 12.36
CA ILE A 103 -32.45 -7.66 12.20
C ILE A 103 -31.78 -6.31 11.94
N GLY A 104 -32.36 -5.45 11.10
CA GLY A 104 -31.83 -4.13 10.82
C GLY A 104 -31.82 -3.22 12.05
N ASP A 105 -32.92 -3.20 12.81
CA ASP A 105 -33.03 -2.42 14.06
C ASP A 105 -32.03 -2.92 15.11
N ASP A 106 -31.85 -4.23 15.23
CA ASP A 106 -30.87 -4.83 16.13
C ASP A 106 -29.45 -4.51 15.71
N PHE A 107 -29.14 -4.52 14.40
CA PHE A 107 -27.83 -4.12 13.88
C PHE A 107 -27.51 -2.68 14.26
N GLU A 108 -28.45 -1.75 14.06
CA GLU A 108 -28.30 -0.34 14.38
C GLU A 108 -28.07 -0.08 15.87
N LYS A 109 -28.80 -0.79 16.74
CA LYS A 109 -28.64 -0.72 18.22
C LYS A 109 -27.27 -1.21 18.70
N ASN A 110 -26.59 -2.02 17.89
CA ASN A 110 -25.24 -2.55 18.19
C ASN A 110 -24.11 -1.68 17.61
N ARG A 111 -24.39 -0.46 17.15
CA ARG A 111 -23.34 0.50 16.73
C ARG A 111 -22.33 0.70 17.86
N GLY A 112 -21.03 0.59 17.54
CA GLY A 112 -19.92 0.66 18.49
C GLY A 112 -19.72 -0.61 19.34
N ARG A 113 -20.51 -1.67 19.09
CA ARG A 113 -20.45 -2.94 19.84
C ARG A 113 -20.32 -4.17 18.94
N LEU A 114 -20.26 -4.00 17.63
CA LEU A 114 -20.07 -5.12 16.72
C LEU A 114 -18.69 -5.76 16.93
N PRO A 115 -18.58 -7.08 16.94
CA PRO A 115 -17.28 -7.74 16.99
C PRO A 115 -16.46 -7.41 15.73
N TRP A 116 -15.17 -7.54 15.83
CA TRP A 116 -14.28 -7.37 14.70
C TRP A 116 -14.51 -8.46 13.64
N PRO A 117 -14.31 -8.13 12.36
CA PRO A 117 -14.43 -9.11 11.26
C PRO A 117 -13.31 -10.16 11.27
N VAL A 118 -12.30 -10.00 12.13
CA VAL A 118 -11.19 -10.93 12.39
C VAL A 118 -10.89 -11.01 13.87
N GLU A 119 -10.33 -12.14 14.33
CA GLU A 119 -10.03 -12.33 15.77
C GLU A 119 -8.97 -11.38 16.30
N ARG A 120 -7.98 -11.05 15.47
CA ARG A 120 -6.81 -10.23 15.82
C ARG A 120 -6.42 -9.35 14.65
N GLY A 121 -5.80 -8.23 14.91
CA GLY A 121 -5.33 -7.29 13.90
C GLY A 121 -5.39 -5.86 14.38
N VAL A 122 -4.86 -4.96 13.56
CA VAL A 122 -4.88 -3.51 13.74
C VAL A 122 -5.43 -2.84 12.50
N VAL A 123 -6.12 -1.72 12.66
CA VAL A 123 -6.54 -0.90 11.52
C VAL A 123 -5.30 -0.22 10.96
N THR A 124 -4.97 -0.53 9.72
CA THR A 124 -3.81 0.02 9.01
C THR A 124 -4.17 1.06 7.96
N ASN A 125 -5.44 1.06 7.54
CA ASN A 125 -5.97 2.07 6.62
C ASN A 125 -7.39 2.45 7.06
N HIS A 126 -7.57 3.72 7.41
CA HIS A 126 -8.80 4.25 7.98
C HIS A 126 -9.82 4.61 6.90
N PHE A 127 -11.09 4.74 7.29
CA PHE A 127 -12.17 5.18 6.42
C PHE A 127 -12.04 6.65 6.04
N GLY A 128 -12.44 6.99 4.80
CA GLY A 128 -12.53 8.37 4.30
C GLY A 128 -11.30 8.86 3.59
N VAL A 129 -11.25 10.18 3.36
CA VAL A 129 -10.16 10.83 2.61
C VAL A 129 -9.04 11.20 3.56
N HIS A 130 -7.87 10.64 3.34
CA HIS A 130 -6.66 10.95 4.11
C HIS A 130 -5.42 10.99 3.22
N ASP A 131 -4.34 11.55 3.73
CA ASP A 131 -3.09 11.62 2.99
C ASP A 131 -2.45 10.23 2.86
N HIS A 132 -1.88 9.96 1.67
CA HIS A 132 -1.17 8.69 1.45
C HIS A 132 0.08 8.63 2.34
N PRO A 133 0.29 7.53 3.12
CA PRO A 133 1.37 7.47 4.12
C PRO A 133 2.77 7.60 3.53
N VAL A 134 2.95 7.24 2.25
CA VAL A 134 4.26 7.26 1.57
C VAL A 134 4.38 8.40 0.55
N PHE A 135 3.32 8.71 -0.19
CA PHE A 135 3.35 9.72 -1.26
C PHE A 135 2.75 11.04 -0.77
N LYS A 136 3.62 11.98 -0.36
CA LYS A 136 3.21 13.33 0.06
C LYS A 136 2.42 14.03 -1.05
N GLY A 137 1.28 14.62 -0.68
CA GLY A 137 0.40 15.34 -1.60
C GLY A 137 -0.57 14.45 -2.40
N THR A 138 -0.56 13.13 -2.19
CA THR A 138 -1.55 12.20 -2.75
C THR A 138 -2.58 11.88 -1.69
N LYS A 139 -3.87 12.06 -2.01
CA LYS A 139 -4.98 11.65 -1.15
C LYS A 139 -5.48 10.26 -1.54
N VAL A 140 -5.84 9.48 -0.54
CA VAL A 140 -6.53 8.19 -0.67
C VAL A 140 -7.95 8.39 -0.16
N ASP A 141 -8.94 7.96 -0.95
CA ASP A 141 -10.33 7.87 -0.53
C ASP A 141 -10.65 6.39 -0.27
N ASN A 142 -10.73 6.03 1.01
CA ASN A 142 -11.00 4.65 1.42
C ASN A 142 -12.46 4.50 1.86
N ILE A 143 -13.19 3.64 1.17
CA ILE A 143 -14.61 3.38 1.40
C ILE A 143 -14.91 2.41 2.56
N GLY A 144 -13.88 1.92 3.22
CA GLY A 144 -13.94 1.01 4.35
C GLY A 144 -12.71 1.12 5.21
N VAL A 145 -12.42 0.10 5.99
CA VAL A 145 -11.18 -0.03 6.76
C VAL A 145 -10.38 -1.22 6.27
N GLU A 146 -9.05 -1.11 6.34
CA GLU A 146 -8.16 -2.26 6.16
C GLU A 146 -7.62 -2.68 7.52
N ILE A 147 -7.79 -3.95 7.83
CA ILE A 147 -7.33 -4.55 9.09
C ILE A 147 -6.24 -5.54 8.73
N THR A 148 -5.04 -5.27 9.23
CA THR A 148 -3.87 -6.13 9.03
C THR A 148 -3.67 -7.03 10.24
N SER A 149 -3.44 -8.31 9.97
CA SER A 149 -3.13 -9.34 10.95
C SER A 149 -1.85 -10.05 10.58
N ASN A 150 -1.08 -10.51 11.57
CA ASN A 150 0.09 -11.35 11.33
C ASN A 150 -0.34 -12.82 11.22
N GLY A 151 0.11 -13.48 10.14
CA GLY A 151 -0.20 -14.89 9.85
C GLY A 151 -1.67 -15.10 9.42
N ASN A 152 -2.05 -16.35 9.33
CA ASN A 152 -3.39 -16.73 8.87
C ASN A 152 -4.46 -16.37 9.89
N VAL A 153 -5.53 -15.72 9.43
CA VAL A 153 -6.71 -15.38 10.21
C VAL A 153 -7.98 -15.69 9.42
N SER A 154 -9.05 -16.03 10.13
CA SER A 154 -10.36 -16.26 9.54
C SER A 154 -11.21 -14.99 9.57
N ALA A 155 -11.94 -14.74 8.49
CA ALA A 155 -12.97 -13.73 8.44
C ALA A 155 -14.25 -14.25 9.08
N ARG A 156 -14.92 -13.38 9.88
CA ARG A 156 -16.13 -13.70 10.65
C ARG A 156 -17.21 -12.67 10.40
N ALA A 157 -18.46 -13.12 10.38
CA ALA A 157 -19.62 -12.25 10.31
C ALA A 157 -19.69 -11.37 11.58
N VAL A 158 -19.67 -10.04 11.41
CA VAL A 158 -19.78 -9.10 12.54
C VAL A 158 -21.16 -9.10 13.17
N PHE A 159 -22.18 -9.60 12.48
CA PHE A 159 -23.54 -9.73 12.98
C PHE A 159 -24.29 -10.84 12.26
N LYS A 160 -25.38 -11.34 12.89
CA LYS A 160 -26.31 -12.29 12.25
C LYS A 160 -26.92 -11.70 10.98
N GLY A 161 -27.09 -12.50 9.94
CA GLY A 161 -27.66 -12.02 8.69
C GLY A 161 -27.69 -13.10 7.61
N ARG A 162 -27.93 -12.67 6.37
CA ARG A 162 -27.99 -13.55 5.22
C ARG A 162 -26.90 -13.22 4.21
N VAL A 163 -26.27 -14.23 3.65
CA VAL A 163 -25.31 -14.06 2.55
C VAL A 163 -26.06 -13.63 1.30
N MET A 164 -25.75 -12.43 0.81
CA MET A 164 -26.34 -11.92 -0.43
C MET A 164 -25.56 -12.37 -1.65
N SER A 165 -24.25 -12.21 -1.60
CA SER A 165 -23.39 -12.49 -2.73
C SER A 165 -22.02 -12.99 -2.28
N VAL A 166 -21.44 -13.86 -3.11
CA VAL A 166 -20.05 -14.30 -3.01
C VAL A 166 -19.49 -14.18 -4.43
N PHE A 167 -18.47 -13.37 -4.64
CA PHE A 167 -17.89 -13.14 -5.96
C PHE A 167 -16.39 -12.91 -5.88
N GLY A 168 -15.72 -13.23 -6.99
CA GLY A 168 -14.30 -12.95 -7.18
C GLY A 168 -14.09 -11.99 -8.33
N ILE A 169 -13.06 -11.18 -8.25
CA ILE A 169 -12.65 -10.27 -9.32
C ILE A 169 -11.25 -10.64 -9.77
N SER A 170 -11.04 -10.65 -11.06
CA SER A 170 -9.73 -10.97 -11.64
C SER A 170 -8.64 -10.03 -11.10
N GLY A 171 -7.58 -10.61 -10.54
CA GLY A 171 -6.50 -9.86 -9.87
C GLY A 171 -6.79 -9.48 -8.41
N ALA A 172 -7.95 -9.90 -7.85
CA ALA A 172 -8.28 -9.79 -6.44
C ALA A 172 -8.86 -11.13 -5.94
N ASN A 173 -8.84 -11.32 -4.63
CA ASN A 173 -9.43 -12.50 -4.00
C ASN A 173 -10.96 -12.37 -3.89
N MET A 174 -11.61 -13.29 -3.21
CA MET A 174 -13.06 -13.33 -3.06
C MET A 174 -13.58 -12.22 -2.17
N ALA A 175 -14.81 -11.80 -2.43
CA ALA A 175 -15.59 -10.91 -1.57
C ALA A 175 -16.91 -11.59 -1.17
N VAL A 176 -17.35 -11.32 0.06
CA VAL A 176 -18.63 -11.77 0.63
C VAL A 176 -19.42 -10.56 1.05
N ILE A 177 -20.69 -10.50 0.66
CA ILE A 177 -21.64 -9.48 1.11
C ILE A 177 -22.68 -10.14 1.99
N LEU A 178 -22.82 -9.65 3.24
CA LEU A 178 -23.85 -10.05 4.16
C LEU A 178 -24.89 -8.94 4.31
N ARG A 179 -26.15 -9.33 4.47
CA ARG A 179 -27.28 -8.45 4.71
C ARG A 179 -27.77 -8.55 6.14
N HIS A 180 -28.04 -7.39 6.74
CA HIS A 180 -28.55 -7.22 8.09
C HIS A 180 -29.73 -6.22 8.06
N GLY A 181 -30.87 -6.65 7.50
CA GLY A 181 -32.00 -5.76 7.19
C GLY A 181 -31.67 -4.75 6.10
N LYS A 182 -31.64 -3.45 6.42
CA LYS A 182 -31.24 -2.35 5.51
C LYS A 182 -29.72 -2.16 5.41
N PHE A 183 -28.95 -2.78 6.32
CA PHE A 183 -27.49 -2.67 6.33
C PHE A 183 -26.84 -3.82 5.57
N LEU A 184 -25.69 -3.50 4.97
CA LEU A 184 -24.83 -4.47 4.29
C LEU A 184 -23.42 -4.37 4.86
N THR A 185 -22.79 -5.53 5.05
CA THR A 185 -21.37 -5.62 5.37
C THR A 185 -20.64 -6.35 4.25
N VAL A 186 -19.47 -5.83 3.86
CA VAL A 186 -18.66 -6.38 2.80
C VAL A 186 -17.30 -6.77 3.33
N TYR A 187 -16.90 -7.99 3.02
CA TYR A 187 -15.63 -8.59 3.42
C TYR A 187 -14.84 -8.91 2.16
N GLN A 188 -13.70 -8.27 1.97
CA GLN A 188 -12.85 -8.47 0.78
C GLN A 188 -11.52 -9.10 1.16
N ASN A 189 -10.86 -9.65 0.14
CA ASN A 189 -9.56 -10.32 0.23
C ASN A 189 -9.66 -11.67 0.95
N LEU A 190 -10.75 -12.41 0.65
CA LEU A 190 -11.02 -13.73 1.23
C LEU A 190 -10.58 -14.84 0.28
N VAL A 191 -10.17 -15.95 0.88
CA VAL A 191 -9.96 -17.26 0.25
C VAL A 191 -10.72 -18.32 1.04
N ASN A 192 -10.86 -19.52 0.48
CA ASN A 192 -11.54 -20.64 1.14
C ASN A 192 -12.90 -20.22 1.73
N VAL A 193 -13.69 -19.45 0.96
CA VAL A 193 -15.02 -19.02 1.39
C VAL A 193 -15.91 -20.26 1.56
N ASN A 194 -16.54 -20.39 2.72
CA ASN A 194 -17.33 -21.56 3.14
C ASN A 194 -18.83 -21.26 3.29
N VAL A 195 -19.27 -20.14 2.72
CA VAL A 195 -20.67 -19.74 2.65
C VAL A 195 -21.08 -19.48 1.21
N LYS A 196 -22.36 -19.56 0.90
CA LYS A 196 -22.94 -19.34 -0.43
C LYS A 196 -24.13 -18.37 -0.35
N PRO A 197 -24.52 -17.71 -1.46
CA PRO A 197 -25.68 -16.84 -1.49
C PRO A 197 -26.94 -17.57 -1.00
N GLY A 198 -27.69 -16.91 -0.11
CA GLY A 198 -28.89 -17.43 0.55
C GLY A 198 -28.65 -18.03 1.94
N ASP A 199 -27.41 -18.38 2.31
CA ASP A 199 -27.13 -18.94 3.63
C ASP A 199 -27.37 -17.90 4.73
N GLU A 200 -27.89 -18.35 5.88
CA GLU A 200 -27.96 -17.55 7.10
C GLU A 200 -26.69 -17.76 7.92
N VAL A 201 -26.18 -16.68 8.49
CA VAL A 201 -24.98 -16.68 9.32
C VAL A 201 -25.26 -16.09 10.68
N ALA A 202 -24.66 -16.66 11.71
CA ALA A 202 -24.69 -16.14 13.06
C ALA A 202 -23.57 -15.12 13.28
N THR A 203 -23.72 -14.24 14.28
CA THR A 203 -22.65 -13.35 14.73
C THR A 203 -21.43 -14.16 15.14
N GLY A 204 -20.24 -13.76 14.64
CA GLY A 204 -18.97 -14.45 14.90
C GLY A 204 -18.74 -15.72 14.07
N GLN A 205 -19.69 -16.13 13.23
CA GLN A 205 -19.54 -17.30 12.37
C GLN A 205 -18.43 -17.05 11.32
N LYS A 206 -17.55 -18.05 11.14
CA LYS A 206 -16.52 -18.02 10.08
C LYS A 206 -17.20 -18.04 8.70
N ILE A 207 -16.74 -17.14 7.82
CA ILE A 207 -17.24 -17.01 6.43
C ILE A 207 -16.18 -17.34 5.38
N GLY A 208 -14.92 -17.41 5.77
CA GLY A 208 -13.78 -17.72 4.93
C GLY A 208 -12.46 -17.43 5.65
N ASP A 209 -11.35 -17.55 4.93
CA ASP A 209 -10.03 -17.17 5.43
C ASP A 209 -9.60 -15.87 4.76
N VAL A 210 -8.86 -15.01 5.47
CA VAL A 210 -8.26 -13.83 4.87
C VAL A 210 -7.01 -14.27 4.11
N PHE A 211 -6.85 -13.78 2.88
CA PHE A 211 -5.65 -14.07 2.10
C PHE A 211 -4.40 -13.58 2.83
N SER A 212 -3.43 -14.45 2.97
CA SER A 212 -2.11 -14.15 3.54
C SER A 212 -1.11 -14.02 2.41
N ASP A 213 -0.50 -12.84 2.25
CA ASP A 213 0.46 -12.59 1.17
C ASP A 213 1.85 -13.12 1.56
N PRO A 214 2.37 -14.16 0.87
CA PRO A 214 3.72 -14.66 1.14
C PRO A 214 4.82 -13.63 0.85
N ALA A 215 4.59 -12.66 -0.03
CA ALA A 215 5.53 -11.60 -0.37
C ALA A 215 5.61 -10.53 0.72
N GLU A 216 4.59 -10.41 1.58
CA GLU A 216 4.52 -9.48 2.70
C GLU A 216 4.65 -10.18 4.05
N GLU A 217 5.61 -11.10 4.19
CA GLU A 217 5.90 -11.83 5.44
C GLU A 217 4.69 -12.59 6.00
N GLY A 218 3.77 -13.02 5.12
CA GLY A 218 2.55 -13.73 5.52
C GLY A 218 1.53 -12.84 6.23
N LYS A 219 1.54 -11.54 6.01
CA LYS A 219 0.51 -10.62 6.49
C LYS A 219 -0.82 -10.89 5.81
N SER A 220 -1.88 -10.88 6.59
CA SER A 220 -3.27 -10.98 6.13
C SER A 220 -3.96 -9.63 6.26
N VAL A 221 -4.48 -9.09 5.16
CA VAL A 221 -5.19 -7.80 5.15
C VAL A 221 -6.63 -8.03 4.70
N ILE A 222 -7.60 -7.78 5.58
CA ILE A 222 -9.02 -7.76 5.21
C ILE A 222 -9.48 -6.32 4.97
N LYS A 223 -10.21 -6.08 3.89
CA LYS A 223 -10.94 -4.83 3.70
C LYS A 223 -12.39 -5.04 4.12
N PHE A 224 -12.84 -4.23 5.08
CA PHE A 224 -14.16 -4.32 5.67
C PHE A 224 -14.94 -3.02 5.46
N MET A 225 -16.18 -3.14 4.98
CA MET A 225 -17.05 -1.99 4.69
C MET A 225 -18.43 -2.21 5.25
N ILE A 226 -19.11 -1.11 5.62
CA ILE A 226 -20.50 -1.10 6.06
C ILE A 226 -21.27 -0.10 5.18
N TYR A 227 -22.45 -0.51 4.74
CA TYR A 227 -23.38 0.32 4.01
C TYR A 227 -24.75 0.36 4.70
N ASN A 228 -25.39 1.52 4.67
CA ASN A 228 -26.82 1.65 4.89
C ASN A 228 -27.45 1.99 3.53
N GLU A 229 -28.11 1.03 2.91
CA GLU A 229 -28.53 1.15 1.50
C GLU A 229 -27.34 1.52 0.59
N LYS A 230 -27.29 2.77 0.08
CA LYS A 230 -26.21 3.27 -0.78
C LYS A 230 -25.16 4.10 -0.03
N VAL A 231 -25.41 4.41 1.24
CA VAL A 231 -24.54 5.28 2.03
C VAL A 231 -23.41 4.46 2.64
N LYS A 232 -22.17 4.84 2.33
CA LYS A 232 -20.97 4.27 2.95
C LYS A 232 -20.86 4.78 4.38
N LEU A 233 -20.70 3.88 5.34
CA LEU A 233 -20.58 4.21 6.75
C LEU A 233 -19.15 3.93 7.22
N ASN A 234 -18.66 4.73 8.18
CA ASN A 234 -17.36 4.49 8.79
C ASN A 234 -17.39 3.24 9.68
N PRO A 235 -16.72 2.13 9.32
CA PRO A 235 -16.80 0.90 10.10
C PRO A 235 -16.22 1.03 11.52
N GLU A 236 -15.31 1.95 11.76
CA GLU A 236 -14.70 2.17 13.08
C GLU A 236 -15.68 2.67 14.13
N GLU A 237 -16.78 3.30 13.69
CA GLU A 237 -17.86 3.72 14.57
C GLU A 237 -18.81 2.58 14.95
N TRP A 238 -18.70 1.43 14.29
CA TRP A 238 -19.61 0.30 14.46
C TRP A 238 -18.97 -0.86 15.21
N ILE A 239 -17.70 -1.15 14.95
CA ILE A 239 -16.96 -2.20 15.65
C ILE A 239 -16.52 -1.73 17.04
N VAL A 240 -16.41 -2.68 17.98
CA VAL A 240 -15.92 -2.38 19.33
C VAL A 240 -14.50 -1.80 19.28
N GLY A 241 -14.25 -0.70 20.00
CA GLY A 241 -12.90 -0.17 20.15
C GLY A 241 -11.96 -1.23 20.74
N ARG A 242 -10.75 -1.35 20.19
CA ARG A 242 -9.64 -2.08 20.82
C ARG A 242 -8.66 -1.03 21.33
N GLU A 243 -8.44 -1.04 22.63
CA GLU A 243 -7.35 -0.28 23.27
C GLU A 243 -5.99 -0.88 22.94
#